data_5c46ccc3bd22131f4f422160fd1fc6ed
#
_entry.id   5c46ccc3bd22131f4f422160fd1fc6ed
#
_cell.length_a   1.000
_cell.length_b   1.000
_cell.length_c   1.000
_cell.angle_alpha   90.00
_cell.angle_beta   90.00
_cell.angle_gamma   90.00
#
_symmetry.space_group_name_H-M   'P 1'
#
loop_
_entity.id
_entity.type
_entity.pdbx_description
1 polymer ?
#
loop_
_entity_poly.entity_id
_entity_poly.type
_entity_poly.pdbx_seq_one_letter_code
_entity_poly.pdbx_strand_id
1 'polypeptide(L)'
;MAIYHLNVRYCSKSKGQSAQAKNDYINRNDKYSKRLDDLQFSGYGNMPKFAEDNPQEFWRLSDIYERANARVCTEIEFALPRELTLEQQQKLVSSFIENTVDSGSNKLPYSFAIHTDKNNHNPHCHLIFSERQLDGIDRTAEQFFKRANTKSPEKGGAMKTADFRDREFIQSVRKTWREQANQALEQYGYAARIDERSYKEQGIEQAPRARIDRVTWQELNRLEREESQIVQELALKGQEITQEKSYLKKIEEKQAQGMGKYEAKFAAAFSKSSENAIKHDLSNEKEKGNKIHTQEEKAPQNRIQGLSQTDFDQF
;
A
#
# COMPACT_ATOMS: atom_id res chain seq x y z
N MET A 1 -6.41 9.08 10.75
CA MET A 1 -5.46 8.87 11.87
C MET A 1 -4.12 8.48 11.27
N ALA A 2 -3.06 9.22 11.59
CA ALA A 2 -1.72 8.90 11.14
C ALA A 2 -1.27 7.54 11.71
N ILE A 3 -0.64 6.71 10.88
CA ILE A 3 -0.19 5.36 11.25
C ILE A 3 1.33 5.32 11.12
N TYR A 4 2.02 4.82 12.15
CA TYR A 4 3.43 4.55 12.05
C TYR A 4 3.69 3.27 11.25
N HIS A 5 4.50 3.39 10.20
CA HIS A 5 5.13 2.26 9.52
C HIS A 5 6.48 2.72 8.99
N LEU A 6 7.54 1.99 9.30
CA LEU A 6 8.84 2.12 8.65
C LEU A 6 9.51 0.76 8.64
N ASN A 7 9.88 0.30 7.46
CA ASN A 7 10.57 -0.96 7.23
C ASN A 7 11.85 -0.73 6.43
N VAL A 8 12.94 -1.37 6.84
CA VAL A 8 14.24 -1.34 6.15
C VAL A 8 14.51 -2.72 5.59
N ARG A 9 14.68 -2.82 4.28
CA ARG A 9 14.98 -4.06 3.55
C ARG A 9 16.18 -3.85 2.65
N TYR A 10 16.83 -4.92 2.24
CA TYR A 10 17.90 -4.86 1.26
C TYR A 10 17.69 -5.87 0.13
N CYS A 11 18.07 -5.47 -1.07
CA CYS A 11 18.12 -6.33 -2.23
C CYS A 11 19.53 -6.92 -2.37
N SER A 12 19.63 -8.24 -2.54
CA SER A 12 20.89 -8.94 -2.69
C SER A 12 20.92 -9.77 -3.98
N LYS A 13 22.02 -9.69 -4.72
CA LYS A 13 22.24 -10.54 -5.91
C LYS A 13 22.19 -12.03 -5.58
N SER A 14 22.71 -12.44 -4.43
CA SER A 14 22.66 -13.84 -3.99
C SER A 14 21.24 -14.38 -3.78
N LYS A 15 20.27 -13.50 -3.58
CA LYS A 15 18.84 -13.83 -3.49
C LYS A 15 18.11 -13.68 -4.83
N GLY A 16 18.82 -13.48 -5.94
CA GLY A 16 18.21 -13.23 -7.25
C GLY A 16 17.47 -11.89 -7.38
N GLN A 17 17.69 -10.95 -6.48
CA GLN A 17 17.04 -9.65 -6.48
C GLN A 17 17.83 -8.64 -7.32
N SER A 18 17.12 -7.70 -7.95
CA SER A 18 17.65 -6.69 -8.86
C SER A 18 17.31 -5.28 -8.37
N ALA A 19 18.33 -4.40 -8.35
CA ALA A 19 18.14 -2.99 -8.04
C ALA A 19 17.39 -2.25 -9.16
N GLN A 20 17.65 -2.60 -10.43
CA GLN A 20 16.91 -2.06 -11.57
C GLN A 20 15.43 -2.43 -11.46
N ALA A 21 15.11 -3.71 -11.26
CA ALA A 21 13.70 -4.15 -11.15
C ALA A 21 12.99 -3.45 -9.97
N LYS A 22 13.70 -3.17 -8.89
CA LYS A 22 13.16 -2.41 -7.75
C LYS A 22 12.91 -0.94 -8.11
N ASN A 23 13.85 -0.30 -8.79
CA ASN A 23 13.68 1.07 -9.28
C ASN A 23 12.51 1.18 -10.26
N ASP A 24 12.38 0.23 -11.19
CA ASP A 24 11.27 0.19 -12.15
C ASP A 24 9.92 -0.02 -11.43
N TYR A 25 9.91 -0.85 -10.39
CA TYR A 25 8.71 -1.04 -9.57
C TYR A 25 8.27 0.25 -8.89
N ILE A 26 9.16 0.98 -8.20
CA ILE A 26 8.79 2.19 -7.46
C ILE A 26 8.42 3.35 -8.39
N ASN A 27 9.07 3.46 -9.55
CA ASN A 27 8.80 4.51 -10.53
C ASN A 27 7.72 4.15 -11.55
N ARG A 28 7.11 2.95 -11.43
CA ARG A 28 6.09 2.44 -12.35
C ARG A 28 6.56 2.38 -13.80
N ASN A 29 7.84 2.07 -14.00
CA ASN A 29 8.45 1.90 -15.32
C ASN A 29 8.21 0.50 -15.89
N ASP A 30 8.42 0.34 -17.19
CA ASP A 30 8.40 -0.91 -17.91
C ASP A 30 7.12 -1.72 -17.64
N LYS A 31 7.22 -2.97 -17.19
CA LYS A 31 6.07 -3.85 -16.90
C LYS A 31 5.12 -3.33 -15.82
N TYR A 32 5.52 -2.35 -15.04
CA TYR A 32 4.71 -1.75 -13.99
C TYR A 32 3.92 -0.51 -14.43
N SER A 33 4.09 -0.04 -15.67
CA SER A 33 3.42 1.17 -16.22
C SER A 33 1.89 1.13 -16.14
N LYS A 34 1.28 -0.06 -16.08
CA LYS A 34 -0.16 -0.23 -15.88
C LYS A 34 -0.67 0.22 -14.50
N ARG A 35 0.23 0.50 -13.56
CA ARG A 35 -0.09 0.98 -12.20
C ARG A 35 0.30 2.44 -11.98
N LEU A 36 0.45 3.21 -13.04
CA LEU A 36 0.88 4.61 -12.95
C LEU A 36 -0.08 5.48 -12.12
N ASP A 37 -1.34 5.08 -12.01
CA ASP A 37 -2.38 5.83 -11.26
C ASP A 37 -2.06 5.95 -9.76
N ASP A 38 -1.26 5.05 -9.17
CA ASP A 38 -0.89 5.09 -7.76
C ASP A 38 0.40 5.89 -7.48
N LEU A 39 1.16 6.25 -8.53
CA LEU A 39 2.37 7.07 -8.43
C LEU A 39 2.01 8.56 -8.37
N GLN A 40 2.30 9.21 -7.26
CA GLN A 40 2.00 10.63 -7.05
C GLN A 40 3.20 11.54 -7.30
N PHE A 41 4.39 11.07 -6.94
CA PHE A 41 5.62 11.82 -7.10
C PHE A 41 6.82 10.89 -7.08
N SER A 42 7.89 11.24 -7.80
CA SER A 42 9.16 10.52 -7.71
C SER A 42 10.35 11.47 -7.91
N GLY A 43 11.51 11.04 -7.44
CA GLY A 43 12.73 11.80 -7.58
C GLY A 43 13.97 10.95 -7.31
N TYR A 44 15.12 11.55 -7.48
CA TYR A 44 16.42 10.91 -7.23
C TYR A 44 17.46 11.96 -6.83
N GLY A 45 18.58 11.51 -6.32
CA GLY A 45 19.70 12.40 -6.01
C GLY A 45 21.00 11.64 -5.76
N ASN A 46 22.07 12.40 -5.62
CA ASN A 46 23.43 11.90 -5.37
C ASN A 46 23.87 10.84 -6.39
N MET A 47 23.46 10.98 -7.66
CA MET A 47 23.95 10.09 -8.70
C MET A 47 25.41 10.42 -9.03
N PRO A 48 26.29 9.39 -9.21
CA PRO A 48 27.63 9.63 -9.70
C PRO A 48 27.57 10.11 -11.16
N LYS A 49 28.61 10.81 -11.60
CA LYS A 49 28.69 11.47 -12.91
C LYS A 49 28.31 10.59 -14.10
N PHE A 50 28.63 9.30 -14.05
CA PHE A 50 28.27 8.38 -15.14
C PHE A 50 26.77 8.08 -15.23
N ALA A 51 25.95 8.54 -14.27
CA ALA A 51 24.52 8.33 -14.21
C ALA A 51 23.76 9.57 -13.71
N GLU A 52 24.39 10.76 -13.75
CA GLU A 52 23.86 12.01 -13.18
C GLU A 52 22.46 12.35 -13.68
N ASP A 53 22.21 12.19 -14.97
CA ASP A 53 20.92 12.47 -15.61
C ASP A 53 20.06 11.21 -15.85
N ASN A 54 20.55 10.04 -15.45
CA ASN A 54 19.86 8.78 -15.70
C ASN A 54 19.95 7.81 -14.51
N PRO A 55 19.08 7.95 -13.51
CA PRO A 55 19.08 7.07 -12.33
C PRO A 55 18.78 5.59 -12.68
N GLN A 56 18.03 5.33 -13.76
CA GLN A 56 17.79 3.94 -14.20
C GLN A 56 19.09 3.25 -14.60
N GLU A 57 19.97 3.96 -15.28
CA GLU A 57 21.28 3.46 -15.68
C GLU A 57 22.15 3.12 -14.45
N PHE A 58 22.10 3.95 -13.39
CA PHE A 58 22.78 3.66 -12.13
C PHE A 58 22.38 2.31 -11.56
N TRP A 59 21.07 2.05 -11.45
CA TRP A 59 20.55 0.80 -10.89
C TRP A 59 20.85 -0.41 -11.77
N ARG A 60 20.78 -0.24 -13.09
CA ARG A 60 21.20 -1.28 -14.05
C ARG A 60 22.67 -1.64 -13.91
N LEU A 61 23.54 -0.65 -13.80
CA LEU A 61 24.98 -0.84 -13.65
C LEU A 61 25.34 -1.42 -12.27
N SER A 62 24.55 -1.10 -11.22
CA SER A 62 24.66 -1.75 -9.92
C SER A 62 24.44 -3.26 -10.03
N ASP A 63 23.41 -3.69 -10.75
CA ASP A 63 23.15 -5.11 -10.98
C ASP A 63 24.27 -5.80 -11.79
N ILE A 64 24.90 -5.09 -12.72
CA ILE A 64 25.98 -5.64 -13.55
C ILE A 64 27.26 -5.77 -12.74
N TYR A 65 27.72 -4.68 -12.12
CA TYR A 65 29.09 -4.58 -11.61
C TYR A 65 29.23 -4.91 -10.11
N GLU A 66 28.15 -4.89 -9.32
CA GLU A 66 28.23 -5.36 -7.95
C GLU A 66 28.55 -6.85 -7.88
N ARG A 67 29.31 -7.26 -6.88
CA ARG A 67 29.70 -8.66 -6.68
C ARG A 67 28.49 -9.57 -6.46
N ALA A 68 28.61 -10.84 -6.78
CA ALA A 68 27.54 -11.83 -6.71
C ALA A 68 26.82 -11.93 -5.34
N ASN A 69 27.54 -11.66 -4.24
CA ASN A 69 27.00 -11.69 -2.88
C ASN A 69 26.72 -10.27 -2.33
N ALA A 70 26.75 -9.24 -3.17
CA ALA A 70 26.56 -7.87 -2.71
C ALA A 70 25.09 -7.52 -2.48
N ARG A 71 24.84 -6.60 -1.55
CA ARG A 71 23.63 -5.78 -1.55
C ARG A 71 23.73 -4.80 -2.71
N VAL A 72 22.73 -4.79 -3.57
CA VAL A 72 22.65 -3.91 -4.75
C VAL A 72 21.88 -2.63 -4.45
N CYS A 73 20.92 -2.69 -3.52
CA CYS A 73 20.27 -1.53 -2.93
C CYS A 73 19.74 -1.85 -1.53
N THR A 74 19.51 -0.82 -0.76
CA THR A 74 18.73 -0.85 0.47
C THR A 74 17.46 -0.02 0.25
N GLU A 75 16.35 -0.47 0.80
CA GLU A 75 15.06 0.21 0.73
C GLU A 75 14.61 0.59 2.14
N ILE A 76 14.08 1.80 2.26
CA ILE A 76 13.25 2.22 3.37
C ILE A 76 11.85 2.47 2.82
N GLU A 77 10.88 1.70 3.30
CA GLU A 77 9.46 1.89 3.02
C GLU A 77 8.79 2.48 4.26
N PHE A 78 8.10 3.60 4.12
CA PHE A 78 7.47 4.27 5.25
C PHE A 78 6.13 4.91 4.88
N ALA A 79 5.17 4.83 5.81
CA ALA A 79 3.85 5.43 5.64
C ALA A 79 3.92 6.94 5.85
N LEU A 80 3.23 7.68 5.00
CA LEU A 80 3.09 9.13 5.11
C LEU A 80 1.80 9.48 5.86
N PRO A 81 1.78 10.52 6.70
CA PRO A 81 0.55 11.01 7.29
C PRO A 81 -0.46 11.42 6.21
N ARG A 82 -1.60 10.77 6.21
CA ARG A 82 -2.69 11.04 5.24
C ARG A 82 -3.37 12.41 5.47
N GLU A 83 -3.13 13.01 6.61
CA GLU A 83 -3.58 14.35 6.97
C GLU A 83 -2.85 15.43 6.18
N LEU A 84 -1.62 15.16 5.75
CA LEU A 84 -0.81 16.09 4.98
C LEU A 84 -1.21 16.08 3.50
N THR A 85 -1.17 17.25 2.87
CA THR A 85 -1.29 17.36 1.41
C THR A 85 -0.09 16.74 0.71
N LEU A 86 -0.20 16.44 -0.59
CA LEU A 86 0.93 15.89 -1.37
C LEU A 86 2.17 16.79 -1.29
N GLU A 87 2.02 18.10 -1.38
CA GLU A 87 3.14 19.05 -1.28
C GLU A 87 3.81 18.99 0.11
N GLN A 88 3.01 18.88 1.17
CA GLN A 88 3.50 18.73 2.55
C GLN A 88 4.22 17.39 2.73
N GLN A 89 3.69 16.32 2.14
CA GLN A 89 4.32 15.01 2.13
C GLN A 89 5.65 15.02 1.38
N GLN A 90 5.74 15.69 0.24
CA GLN A 90 6.99 15.89 -0.52
C GLN A 90 8.05 16.59 0.33
N LYS A 91 7.70 17.69 1.00
CA LYS A 91 8.63 18.42 1.90
C LYS A 91 9.11 17.53 3.04
N LEU A 92 8.21 16.75 3.65
CA LEU A 92 8.55 15.81 4.73
C LEU A 92 9.50 14.72 4.22
N VAL A 93 9.22 14.13 3.05
CA VAL A 93 10.09 13.11 2.42
C VAL A 93 11.46 13.67 2.11
N SER A 94 11.56 14.88 1.52
CA SER A 94 12.84 15.53 1.24
C SER A 94 13.66 15.75 2.50
N SER A 95 13.05 16.28 3.56
CA SER A 95 13.72 16.46 4.86
C SER A 95 14.20 15.14 5.45
N PHE A 96 13.41 14.07 5.34
CA PHE A 96 13.82 12.75 5.83
C PHE A 96 15.00 12.17 5.03
N ILE A 97 15.01 12.32 3.72
CA ILE A 97 16.12 11.93 2.84
C ILE A 97 17.41 12.68 3.22
N GLU A 98 17.33 14.01 3.38
CA GLU A 98 18.45 14.84 3.80
C GLU A 98 19.06 14.40 5.13
N ASN A 99 18.26 13.92 6.06
CA ASN A 99 18.71 13.48 7.38
C ASN A 99 19.12 11.99 7.45
N THR A 100 18.92 11.21 6.38
CA THR A 100 19.22 9.77 6.40
C THR A 100 20.27 9.35 5.36
N VAL A 101 20.03 9.60 4.08
CA VAL A 101 20.89 9.13 2.98
C VAL A 101 21.67 10.25 2.31
N ASP A 102 21.37 11.50 2.63
CA ASP A 102 22.03 12.69 2.11
C ASP A 102 22.59 13.59 3.24
N SER A 103 22.96 13.01 4.38
CA SER A 103 23.42 13.72 5.56
C SER A 103 24.94 13.83 5.60
N GLY A 104 25.46 15.06 5.74
CA GLY A 104 26.88 15.33 5.99
C GLY A 104 27.81 14.66 4.97
N SER A 105 28.66 13.73 5.44
CA SER A 105 29.56 12.93 4.59
C SER A 105 28.90 11.73 3.90
N ASN A 106 27.66 11.38 4.28
CA ASN A 106 26.92 10.25 3.72
C ASN A 106 26.09 10.68 2.51
N LYS A 107 26.75 10.94 1.39
CA LYS A 107 26.11 11.20 0.11
C LYS A 107 25.88 9.88 -0.62
N LEU A 108 24.70 9.28 -0.40
CA LEU A 108 24.37 8.00 -1.02
C LEU A 108 23.50 8.20 -2.26
N PRO A 109 23.78 7.56 -3.41
CA PRO A 109 22.89 7.58 -4.56
C PRO A 109 21.53 6.98 -4.20
N TYR A 110 20.44 7.72 -4.49
CA TYR A 110 19.07 7.28 -4.14
C TYR A 110 18.06 7.58 -5.24
N SER A 111 16.96 6.82 -5.21
CA SER A 111 15.71 7.13 -5.90
C SER A 111 14.56 6.93 -4.92
N PHE A 112 13.49 7.71 -5.07
CA PHE A 112 12.31 7.55 -4.23
C PHE A 112 11.03 7.78 -5.03
N ALA A 113 9.93 7.23 -4.51
CA ALA A 113 8.60 7.45 -5.07
C ALA A 113 7.55 7.48 -3.97
N ILE A 114 6.60 8.39 -4.10
CA ILE A 114 5.41 8.48 -3.25
C ILE A 114 4.26 7.83 -3.98
N HIS A 115 3.65 6.84 -3.33
CA HIS A 115 2.48 6.14 -3.83
C HIS A 115 1.29 6.37 -2.92
N THR A 116 0.09 6.35 -3.49
CA THR A 116 -1.16 6.29 -2.75
C THR A 116 -2.25 5.61 -3.59
N ASP A 117 -3.28 5.12 -2.96
CA ASP A 117 -4.48 4.69 -3.67
C ASP A 117 -5.37 5.89 -4.07
N LYS A 118 -6.38 5.63 -4.90
CA LYS A 118 -7.31 6.67 -5.41
C LYS A 118 -8.04 7.45 -4.31
N ASN A 119 -8.12 6.88 -3.11
CA ASN A 119 -8.83 7.48 -1.98
C ASN A 119 -7.87 8.03 -0.91
N ASN A 120 -6.58 8.06 -1.17
CA ASN A 120 -5.53 8.48 -0.23
C ASN A 120 -5.58 7.73 1.13
N HIS A 121 -5.92 6.42 1.10
CA HIS A 121 -6.02 5.64 2.33
C HIS A 121 -4.66 5.21 2.87
N ASN A 122 -3.69 5.01 1.99
CA ASN A 122 -2.37 4.51 2.35
C ASN A 122 -1.24 5.23 1.60
N PRO A 123 -1.06 6.55 1.80
CA PRO A 123 0.09 7.24 1.23
C PRO A 123 1.37 6.71 1.87
N HIS A 124 2.34 6.32 1.04
CA HIS A 124 3.61 5.78 1.49
C HIS A 124 4.75 6.12 0.53
N CYS A 125 5.96 6.12 1.04
CA CYS A 125 7.15 6.38 0.26
C CYS A 125 8.04 5.13 0.22
N HIS A 126 8.53 4.82 -0.96
CA HIS A 126 9.65 3.91 -1.17
C HIS A 126 10.90 4.73 -1.45
N LEU A 127 11.88 4.63 -0.59
CA LEU A 127 13.21 5.21 -0.78
C LEU A 127 14.21 4.07 -0.99
N ILE A 128 14.79 3.96 -2.18
CA ILE A 128 15.88 3.03 -2.46
C ILE A 128 17.20 3.79 -2.58
N PHE A 129 18.27 3.23 -2.04
CA PHE A 129 19.59 3.84 -2.10
C PHE A 129 20.70 2.80 -2.17
N SER A 130 21.83 3.21 -2.76
CA SER A 130 23.06 2.43 -2.71
C SER A 130 23.79 2.70 -1.39
N GLU A 131 24.37 1.68 -0.77
CA GLU A 131 25.24 1.88 0.40
C GLU A 131 26.60 2.50 0.02
N ARG A 132 26.87 2.74 -1.28
CA ARG A 132 28.13 3.36 -1.75
C ARG A 132 28.08 4.87 -1.60
N GLN A 133 29.10 5.38 -0.92
CA GLN A 133 29.25 6.82 -0.64
C GLN A 133 29.90 7.54 -1.82
N LEU A 134 29.41 8.69 -2.17
CA LEU A 134 30.10 9.64 -3.05
C LEU A 134 31.21 10.32 -2.25
N ASP A 135 32.44 10.14 -2.67
CA ASP A 135 33.65 10.70 -2.05
C ASP A 135 34.33 11.77 -2.92
N GLY A 136 33.62 12.27 -3.93
CA GLY A 136 34.13 13.31 -4.84
C GLY A 136 35.09 12.81 -5.92
N ILE A 137 35.46 11.51 -5.92
CA ILE A 137 36.34 10.92 -6.93
C ILE A 137 35.47 10.48 -8.12
N ASP A 138 35.81 11.03 -9.30
CA ASP A 138 35.18 10.62 -10.55
C ASP A 138 35.66 9.23 -10.97
N ARG A 139 34.74 8.28 -11.11
CA ARG A 139 35.01 6.89 -11.45
C ARG A 139 34.13 6.45 -12.61
N THR A 140 34.65 5.57 -13.46
CA THR A 140 33.78 4.81 -14.37
C THR A 140 32.81 3.93 -13.58
N ALA A 141 31.69 3.54 -14.17
CA ALA A 141 30.73 2.66 -13.52
C ALA A 141 31.38 1.36 -13.01
N GLU A 142 32.17 0.69 -13.86
CA GLU A 142 32.88 -0.54 -13.47
C GLU A 142 33.76 -0.31 -12.23
N GLN A 143 34.51 0.80 -12.20
CA GLN A 143 35.37 1.13 -11.07
C GLN A 143 34.58 1.46 -9.82
N PHE A 144 33.49 2.23 -9.94
CA PHE A 144 32.65 2.65 -8.80
C PHE A 144 32.16 1.45 -7.98
N PHE A 145 31.76 0.37 -8.64
CA PHE A 145 31.23 -0.82 -7.99
C PHE A 145 32.31 -1.85 -7.57
N LYS A 146 33.58 -1.61 -7.82
CA LYS A 146 34.69 -2.45 -7.31
C LYS A 146 34.81 -2.37 -5.78
N ARG A 147 35.65 -3.23 -5.23
CA ARG A 147 36.02 -3.18 -3.81
C ARG A 147 36.74 -1.85 -3.53
N ALA A 148 36.34 -1.18 -2.45
CA ALA A 148 37.03 0.01 -2.00
C ALA A 148 38.49 -0.30 -1.63
N ASN A 149 39.38 0.66 -1.90
CA ASN A 149 40.77 0.64 -1.48
C ASN A 149 40.98 1.81 -0.50
N THR A 150 41.06 1.50 0.78
CA THR A 150 41.19 2.53 1.83
C THR A 150 42.55 3.23 1.85
N LYS A 151 43.61 2.61 1.25
CA LYS A 151 44.95 3.21 1.16
C LYS A 151 45.11 4.10 -0.05
N SER A 152 44.41 3.82 -1.13
CA SER A 152 44.43 4.57 -2.39
C SER A 152 43.01 4.59 -2.96
N PRO A 153 42.12 5.48 -2.45
CA PRO A 153 40.70 5.48 -2.83
C PRO A 153 40.48 5.64 -4.34
N GLU A 154 41.33 6.39 -5.01
CA GLU A 154 41.27 6.65 -6.46
C GLU A 154 41.49 5.37 -7.30
N LYS A 155 42.16 4.34 -6.74
CA LYS A 155 42.39 3.03 -7.39
C LYS A 155 41.32 1.99 -7.05
N GLY A 156 40.47 2.30 -6.08
CA GLY A 156 39.37 1.43 -5.62
C GLY A 156 38.00 1.87 -6.08
N GLY A 157 36.99 1.11 -5.73
CA GLY A 157 35.59 1.51 -5.86
C GLY A 157 35.15 2.44 -4.72
N ALA A 158 33.97 3.01 -4.86
CA ALA A 158 33.34 3.79 -3.80
C ALA A 158 33.09 2.94 -2.54
N MET A 159 33.39 3.48 -1.37
CA MET A 159 33.22 2.76 -0.10
C MET A 159 31.74 2.59 0.24
N LYS A 160 31.39 1.44 0.81
CA LYS A 160 30.05 1.21 1.35
C LYS A 160 30.01 1.57 2.83
N THR A 161 28.99 2.34 3.22
CA THR A 161 28.66 2.52 4.63
C THR A 161 28.21 1.19 5.25
N ALA A 162 28.45 1.02 6.54
CA ALA A 162 27.95 -0.11 7.32
C ALA A 162 26.71 0.22 8.14
N ASP A 163 26.30 1.50 8.18
CA ASP A 163 25.28 2.03 9.09
C ASP A 163 23.96 1.26 9.02
N PHE A 164 23.48 0.99 7.79
CA PHE A 164 22.23 0.25 7.59
C PHE A 164 22.32 -1.28 7.87
N ARG A 165 23.43 -1.73 8.47
CA ARG A 165 23.60 -3.09 9.02
C ARG A 165 23.55 -3.09 10.54
N ASP A 166 23.68 -1.91 11.13
CA ASP A 166 23.61 -1.72 12.57
C ASP A 166 22.17 -1.54 13.03
N ARG A 167 21.76 -2.35 14.01
CA ARG A 167 20.41 -2.30 14.59
C ARG A 167 20.15 -0.97 15.29
N GLU A 168 21.12 -0.42 15.98
CA GLU A 168 20.98 0.85 16.71
C GLU A 168 20.80 2.01 15.73
N PHE A 169 21.56 2.00 14.63
CA PHE A 169 21.39 2.98 13.56
C PHE A 169 19.99 2.89 12.93
N ILE A 170 19.49 1.68 12.65
CA ILE A 170 18.12 1.50 12.12
C ILE A 170 17.07 2.00 13.12
N GLN A 171 17.28 1.81 14.41
CA GLN A 171 16.40 2.37 15.44
C GLN A 171 16.45 3.90 15.47
N SER A 172 17.63 4.51 15.30
CA SER A 172 17.75 5.97 15.20
C SER A 172 17.00 6.51 13.96
N VAL A 173 17.08 5.84 12.82
CA VAL A 173 16.33 6.19 11.61
C VAL A 173 14.81 6.16 11.86
N ARG A 174 14.31 5.15 12.57
CA ARG A 174 12.90 5.04 12.97
C ARG A 174 12.45 6.19 13.87
N LYS A 175 13.30 6.54 14.83
CA LYS A 175 13.07 7.67 15.73
C LYS A 175 13.06 8.99 14.96
N THR A 176 14.03 9.21 14.08
CA THR A 176 14.11 10.40 13.20
C THR A 176 12.83 10.54 12.37
N TRP A 177 12.35 9.44 11.78
CA TRP A 177 11.10 9.46 11.02
C TRP A 177 9.91 9.89 11.87
N ARG A 178 9.72 9.30 13.07
CA ARG A 178 8.67 9.71 13.99
C ARG A 178 8.75 11.21 14.36
N GLU A 179 9.95 11.68 14.67
CA GLU A 179 10.15 13.07 15.10
C GLU A 179 9.80 14.05 13.97
N GLN A 180 10.29 13.81 12.76
CA GLN A 180 10.01 14.67 11.61
C GLN A 180 8.53 14.61 11.18
N ALA A 181 7.92 13.43 11.15
CA ALA A 181 6.52 13.31 10.83
C ALA A 181 5.61 14.01 11.85
N ASN A 182 5.94 13.90 13.16
CA ASN A 182 5.20 14.57 14.21
C ASN A 182 5.41 16.09 14.18
N GLN A 183 6.61 16.55 13.87
CA GLN A 183 6.91 17.97 13.68
C GLN A 183 6.13 18.56 12.49
N ALA A 184 6.08 17.84 11.38
CA ALA A 184 5.31 18.25 10.23
C ALA A 184 3.81 18.32 10.54
N LEU A 185 3.25 17.31 11.22
CA LEU A 185 1.85 17.30 11.65
C LEU A 185 1.53 18.50 12.55
N GLU A 186 2.41 18.82 13.50
CA GLU A 186 2.26 19.96 14.38
C GLU A 186 2.34 21.30 13.65
N GLN A 187 3.34 21.45 12.77
CA GLN A 187 3.52 22.66 11.96
C GLN A 187 2.28 22.98 11.12
N TYR A 188 1.59 21.96 10.62
CA TYR A 188 0.37 22.15 9.81
C TYR A 188 -0.93 22.07 10.64
N GLY A 189 -0.84 22.08 11.97
CA GLY A 189 -2.00 22.19 12.88
C GLY A 189 -2.78 20.89 13.08
N TYR A 190 -2.21 19.73 12.77
CA TYR A 190 -2.86 18.43 12.98
C TYR A 190 -2.54 17.88 14.36
N ALA A 191 -3.58 17.40 15.06
CA ALA A 191 -3.44 16.78 16.40
C ALA A 191 -2.93 15.33 16.34
N ALA A 192 -2.97 14.69 15.17
CA ALA A 192 -2.48 13.31 14.98
C ALA A 192 -0.99 13.21 15.29
N ARG A 193 -0.57 12.09 15.91
CA ARG A 193 0.84 11.79 16.19
C ARG A 193 1.10 10.32 15.89
N ILE A 194 2.32 9.99 15.47
CA ILE A 194 2.81 8.62 15.28
C ILE A 194 3.83 8.27 16.36
N ASP A 195 3.92 6.98 16.69
CA ASP A 195 4.89 6.45 17.67
C ASP A 195 5.53 5.18 17.08
N GLU A 196 6.86 5.09 17.10
CA GLU A 196 7.63 3.97 16.59
C GLU A 196 7.70 2.78 17.54
N ARG A 197 7.33 2.97 18.80
CA ARG A 197 7.37 1.94 19.82
C ARG A 197 6.22 0.95 19.66
N SER A 198 6.43 -0.27 20.08
CA SER A 198 5.36 -1.27 20.14
C SER A 198 4.26 -0.84 21.13
N TYR A 199 3.04 -1.32 20.95
CA TYR A 199 1.94 -1.04 21.88
C TYR A 199 2.29 -1.39 23.33
N LYS A 200 3.04 -2.48 23.54
CA LYS A 200 3.53 -2.87 24.87
C LYS A 200 4.46 -1.82 25.49
N GLU A 201 5.38 -1.25 24.71
CA GLU A 201 6.28 -0.19 25.17
C GLU A 201 5.56 1.14 25.37
N GLN A 202 4.44 1.35 24.70
CA GLN A 202 3.55 2.50 24.88
C GLN A 202 2.61 2.33 26.09
N GLY A 203 2.59 1.17 26.74
CA GLY A 203 1.65 0.85 27.83
C GLY A 203 0.21 0.63 27.35
N ILE A 204 0.00 0.34 26.07
CA ILE A 204 -1.32 0.09 25.48
C ILE A 204 -1.59 -1.40 25.54
N GLU A 205 -2.60 -1.81 26.30
CA GLU A 205 -3.07 -3.21 26.39
C GLU A 205 -3.93 -3.58 25.17
N GLN A 206 -3.33 -3.55 24.00
CA GLN A 206 -3.97 -4.02 22.77
C GLN A 206 -3.13 -5.13 22.14
N ALA A 207 -3.76 -6.27 21.90
CA ALA A 207 -3.12 -7.36 21.18
C ALA A 207 -2.71 -6.88 19.77
N PRO A 208 -1.53 -7.26 19.28
CA PRO A 208 -1.15 -7.02 17.89
C PRO A 208 -2.22 -7.60 16.95
N ARG A 209 -2.61 -6.86 15.93
CA ARG A 209 -3.49 -7.42 14.90
C ARG A 209 -2.78 -8.61 14.25
N ALA A 210 -3.50 -9.73 14.13
CA ALA A 210 -2.98 -10.86 13.39
C ALA A 210 -2.60 -10.42 11.97
N ARG A 211 -1.42 -10.82 11.51
CA ARG A 211 -1.05 -10.63 10.11
C ARG A 211 -1.97 -11.52 9.27
N ILE A 212 -2.71 -10.91 8.38
CA ILE A 212 -3.51 -11.60 7.38
C ILE A 212 -2.60 -11.76 6.17
N ASP A 213 -2.41 -12.98 5.69
CA ASP A 213 -1.66 -13.23 4.47
C ASP A 213 -2.36 -12.61 3.25
N ARG A 214 -1.62 -12.43 2.16
CA ARG A 214 -2.11 -11.73 0.97
C ARG A 214 -3.34 -12.41 0.35
N VAL A 215 -3.38 -13.74 0.37
CA VAL A 215 -4.48 -14.51 -0.23
C VAL A 215 -5.74 -14.32 0.59
N THR A 216 -5.64 -14.48 1.90
CA THR A 216 -6.75 -14.24 2.85
C THR A 216 -7.25 -12.80 2.77
N TRP A 217 -6.34 -11.83 2.67
CA TRP A 217 -6.72 -10.42 2.52
C TRP A 217 -7.45 -10.14 1.19
N GLN A 218 -6.99 -10.73 0.08
CA GLN A 218 -7.65 -10.62 -1.21
C GLN A 218 -9.05 -11.23 -1.18
N GLU A 219 -9.21 -12.37 -0.51
CA GLU A 219 -10.49 -13.03 -0.35
C GLU A 219 -11.47 -12.22 0.50
N LEU A 220 -11.01 -11.67 1.63
CA LEU A 220 -11.82 -10.77 2.47
C LEU A 220 -12.31 -9.56 1.68
N ASN A 221 -11.43 -8.89 0.93
CA ASN A 221 -11.82 -7.75 0.09
C ASN A 221 -12.75 -8.13 -1.07
N ARG A 222 -12.72 -9.38 -1.54
CA ARG A 222 -13.67 -9.89 -2.51
C ARG A 222 -15.04 -10.03 -1.88
N LEU A 223 -15.11 -10.67 -0.71
CA LEU A 223 -16.35 -10.88 0.04
C LEU A 223 -17.00 -9.54 0.44
N GLU A 224 -16.22 -8.57 0.93
CA GLU A 224 -16.72 -7.22 1.24
C GLU A 224 -17.33 -6.51 0.02
N ARG A 225 -16.73 -6.70 -1.16
CA ARG A 225 -17.26 -6.14 -2.41
C ARG A 225 -18.55 -6.82 -2.82
N GLU A 226 -18.61 -8.15 -2.73
CA GLU A 226 -19.81 -8.94 -3.02
C GLU A 226 -20.95 -8.57 -2.06
N GLU A 227 -20.67 -8.45 -0.77
CA GLU A 227 -21.64 -7.99 0.23
C GLU A 227 -22.16 -6.58 -0.11
N SER A 228 -21.28 -5.63 -0.45
CA SER A 228 -21.66 -4.28 -0.82
C SER A 228 -22.53 -4.25 -2.08
N GLN A 229 -22.26 -5.11 -3.06
CA GLN A 229 -23.09 -5.23 -4.27
C GLN A 229 -24.48 -5.77 -3.93
N ILE A 230 -24.55 -6.81 -3.11
CA ILE A 230 -25.83 -7.38 -2.65
C ILE A 230 -26.66 -6.33 -1.91
N VAL A 231 -26.04 -5.57 -1.00
CA VAL A 231 -26.73 -4.48 -0.28
C VAL A 231 -27.28 -3.43 -1.24
N GLN A 232 -26.51 -3.04 -2.27
CA GLN A 232 -26.98 -2.07 -3.27
C GLN A 232 -28.13 -2.63 -4.10
N GLU A 233 -28.06 -3.88 -4.53
CA GLU A 233 -29.14 -4.53 -5.27
C GLU A 233 -30.43 -4.64 -4.45
N LEU A 234 -30.31 -4.98 -3.17
CA LEU A 234 -31.46 -5.03 -2.25
C LEU A 234 -32.07 -3.64 -2.03
N ALA A 235 -31.25 -2.60 -1.94
CA ALA A 235 -31.74 -1.22 -1.83
C ALA A 235 -32.50 -0.77 -3.08
N LEU A 236 -32.00 -1.11 -4.27
CA LEU A 236 -32.69 -0.82 -5.55
C LEU A 236 -34.03 -1.56 -5.64
N LYS A 237 -34.04 -2.86 -5.36
CA LYS A 237 -35.29 -3.67 -5.31
C LYS A 237 -36.28 -3.11 -4.29
N GLY A 238 -35.81 -2.66 -3.13
CA GLY A 238 -36.63 -2.01 -2.12
C GLY A 238 -37.29 -0.72 -2.62
N GLN A 239 -36.58 0.08 -3.43
CA GLN A 239 -37.12 1.28 -4.07
C GLN A 239 -38.21 0.94 -5.11
N GLU A 240 -37.94 -0.08 -5.94
CA GLU A 240 -38.89 -0.58 -6.93
C GLU A 240 -40.20 -1.05 -6.26
N ILE A 241 -40.11 -1.85 -5.20
CA ILE A 241 -41.23 -2.33 -4.42
C ILE A 241 -42.03 -1.15 -3.82
N THR A 242 -41.35 -0.11 -3.35
CA THR A 242 -41.99 1.06 -2.78
C THR A 242 -42.72 1.86 -3.85
N GLN A 243 -42.16 2.00 -5.04
CA GLN A 243 -42.83 2.65 -6.17
C GLN A 243 -44.06 1.87 -6.63
N GLU A 244 -43.97 0.56 -6.71
CA GLU A 244 -45.08 -0.31 -7.09
C GLU A 244 -46.24 -0.28 -6.08
N LYS A 245 -45.90 -0.32 -4.77
CA LYS A 245 -46.88 -0.13 -3.70
C LYS A 245 -47.59 1.21 -3.79
N SER A 246 -46.83 2.29 -4.08
CA SER A 246 -47.40 3.63 -4.31
C SER A 246 -48.36 3.67 -5.52
N TYR A 247 -48.00 2.96 -6.58
CA TYR A 247 -48.81 2.84 -7.79
C TYR A 247 -50.12 2.08 -7.50
N LEU A 248 -50.04 0.93 -6.83
CA LEU A 248 -51.17 0.11 -6.42
C LEU A 248 -52.14 0.91 -5.52
N LYS A 249 -51.62 1.66 -4.57
CA LYS A 249 -52.40 2.53 -3.72
C LYS A 249 -53.19 3.57 -4.52
N LYS A 250 -52.57 4.20 -5.53
CA LYS A 250 -53.25 5.12 -6.45
C LYS A 250 -54.36 4.46 -7.25
N ILE A 251 -54.20 3.19 -7.63
CA ILE A 251 -55.20 2.41 -8.33
C ILE A 251 -56.40 2.11 -7.39
N GLU A 252 -56.11 1.66 -6.16
CA GLU A 252 -57.15 1.43 -5.14
C GLU A 252 -57.96 2.70 -4.83
N GLU A 253 -57.27 3.83 -4.71
CA GLU A 253 -57.94 5.15 -4.53
C GLU A 253 -58.83 5.52 -5.72
N LYS A 254 -58.39 5.25 -6.96
CA LYS A 254 -59.18 5.44 -8.18
C LYS A 254 -60.39 4.49 -8.26
N GLN A 255 -60.22 3.24 -7.81
CA GLN A 255 -61.30 2.25 -7.71
C GLN A 255 -62.38 2.68 -6.71
N ALA A 256 -61.95 3.17 -5.54
CA ALA A 256 -62.86 3.71 -4.52
C ALA A 256 -63.65 4.93 -4.98
N GLN A 257 -63.11 5.66 -5.97
CA GLN A 257 -63.79 6.82 -6.61
C GLN A 257 -64.70 6.44 -7.78
N GLY A 258 -64.95 5.16 -8.04
CA GLY A 258 -65.96 4.70 -9.01
C GLY A 258 -65.49 4.64 -10.48
N MET A 259 -64.20 4.59 -10.75
CA MET A 259 -63.66 4.47 -12.10
C MET A 259 -63.47 3.02 -12.52
N GLY A 260 -64.37 2.56 -13.39
CA GLY A 260 -64.26 1.46 -14.37
C GLY A 260 -64.02 0.03 -13.89
N LYS A 261 -65.00 -0.88 -14.07
CA LYS A 261 -64.92 -2.32 -13.82
C LYS A 261 -63.78 -3.04 -14.55
N TYR A 262 -63.25 -2.49 -15.62
CA TYR A 262 -62.14 -3.11 -16.40
C TYR A 262 -60.78 -2.80 -15.83
N GLU A 263 -60.54 -1.59 -15.34
CA GLU A 263 -59.27 -1.22 -14.68
C GLU A 263 -59.07 -1.95 -13.36
N ALA A 264 -60.19 -2.20 -12.64
CA ALA A 264 -60.19 -2.97 -11.40
C ALA A 264 -59.74 -4.43 -11.60
N LYS A 265 -60.17 -5.10 -12.68
CA LYS A 265 -59.78 -6.47 -12.99
C LYS A 265 -58.29 -6.56 -13.40
N PHE A 266 -57.81 -5.57 -14.15
CA PHE A 266 -56.38 -5.54 -14.58
C PHE A 266 -55.46 -5.27 -13.39
N ALA A 267 -55.82 -4.37 -12.51
CA ALA A 267 -55.06 -4.06 -11.29
C ALA A 267 -54.97 -5.24 -10.33
N ALA A 268 -56.08 -5.95 -10.12
CA ALA A 268 -56.10 -7.14 -9.27
C ALA A 268 -55.27 -8.31 -9.81
N ALA A 269 -55.19 -8.45 -11.15
CA ALA A 269 -54.35 -9.46 -11.79
C ALA A 269 -52.86 -9.09 -11.67
N PHE A 270 -52.52 -7.80 -11.80
CA PHE A 270 -51.14 -7.31 -11.67
C PHE A 270 -50.62 -7.40 -10.23
N SER A 271 -51.46 -7.06 -9.24
CA SER A 271 -51.13 -7.21 -7.82
C SER A 271 -50.78 -8.64 -7.42
N LYS A 272 -51.59 -9.63 -7.87
CA LYS A 272 -51.30 -11.04 -7.61
C LYS A 272 -50.05 -11.55 -8.29
N SER A 273 -49.68 -11.03 -9.47
CA SER A 273 -48.47 -11.37 -10.18
C SER A 273 -47.22 -10.85 -9.45
N SER A 274 -47.25 -9.60 -8.99
CA SER A 274 -46.16 -8.95 -8.27
C SER A 274 -45.89 -9.59 -6.91
N GLU A 275 -46.96 -9.88 -6.14
CA GLU A 275 -46.81 -10.57 -4.83
C GLU A 275 -46.17 -11.98 -4.97
N ASN A 276 -46.51 -12.68 -6.04
CA ASN A 276 -45.93 -14.00 -6.30
C ASN A 276 -44.45 -13.92 -6.76
N ALA A 277 -44.11 -12.92 -7.56
CA ALA A 277 -42.71 -12.67 -7.96
C ALA A 277 -41.83 -12.31 -6.77
N ILE A 278 -42.30 -11.40 -5.88
CA ILE A 278 -41.58 -11.00 -4.66
C ILE A 278 -41.40 -12.20 -3.70
N LYS A 279 -42.41 -13.03 -3.50
CA LYS A 279 -42.31 -14.22 -2.65
C LYS A 279 -41.33 -15.26 -3.21
N HIS A 280 -41.27 -15.39 -4.54
CA HIS A 280 -40.35 -16.34 -5.17
C HIS A 280 -38.90 -15.84 -5.08
N ASP A 281 -38.64 -14.55 -5.26
CA ASP A 281 -37.29 -13.98 -5.14
C ASP A 281 -36.77 -14.02 -3.69
N LEU A 282 -37.62 -13.66 -2.71
CA LEU A 282 -37.27 -13.72 -1.28
C LEU A 282 -37.01 -15.16 -0.78
N SER A 283 -37.69 -16.17 -1.36
CA SER A 283 -37.40 -17.57 -1.02
C SER A 283 -36.09 -18.05 -1.59
N ASN A 284 -35.75 -17.65 -2.82
CA ASN A 284 -34.49 -18.00 -3.48
C ASN A 284 -33.28 -17.32 -2.81
N GLU A 285 -33.43 -16.10 -2.28
CA GLU A 285 -32.36 -15.43 -1.55
C GLU A 285 -32.14 -16.00 -0.15
N LYS A 286 -33.21 -16.44 0.53
CA LYS A 286 -33.07 -17.19 1.80
C LYS A 286 -32.36 -18.54 1.61
N GLU A 287 -32.58 -19.25 0.52
CA GLU A 287 -31.83 -20.47 0.20
C GLU A 287 -30.36 -20.20 -0.13
N LYS A 288 -30.04 -19.09 -0.81
CA LYS A 288 -28.65 -18.68 -1.07
C LYS A 288 -27.95 -18.23 0.22
N GLY A 289 -28.61 -17.45 1.07
CA GLY A 289 -28.08 -17.03 2.37
C GLY A 289 -27.78 -18.21 3.30
N ASN A 290 -28.67 -19.20 3.36
CA ASN A 290 -28.45 -20.43 4.14
C ASN A 290 -27.31 -21.29 3.58
N LYS A 291 -27.07 -21.31 2.25
CA LYS A 291 -25.94 -22.04 1.66
C LYS A 291 -24.59 -21.39 1.99
N ILE A 292 -24.54 -20.08 2.11
CA ILE A 292 -23.33 -19.36 2.53
C ILE A 292 -23.02 -19.66 3.99
N HIS A 293 -24.02 -19.62 4.87
CA HIS A 293 -23.84 -19.90 6.31
C HIS A 293 -23.45 -21.36 6.60
N THR A 294 -23.92 -22.32 5.81
CA THR A 294 -23.56 -23.74 5.95
C THR A 294 -22.20 -24.10 5.40
N GLN A 295 -21.57 -23.25 4.57
CA GLN A 295 -20.19 -23.45 4.15
C GLN A 295 -19.16 -22.87 5.14
N GLU A 296 -19.53 -21.87 5.95
CA GLU A 296 -18.65 -21.34 7.00
C GLU A 296 -18.42 -22.32 8.15
N GLU A 297 -19.38 -23.19 8.46
CA GLU A 297 -19.21 -24.22 9.52
C GLU A 297 -18.21 -25.34 9.16
N LYS A 298 -17.72 -25.42 7.91
CA LYS A 298 -16.77 -26.45 7.45
C LYS A 298 -15.36 -25.94 7.13
N ALA A 299 -15.01 -24.72 7.48
CA ALA A 299 -13.63 -24.28 7.41
C ALA A 299 -12.82 -24.96 8.53
N PRO A 300 -11.70 -25.61 8.20
CA PRO A 300 -10.96 -26.40 9.19
C PRO A 300 -10.34 -25.46 10.24
N GLN A 301 -10.73 -25.66 11.49
CA GLN A 301 -10.16 -24.99 12.68
C GLN A 301 -8.69 -25.37 12.96
N ASN A 302 -8.00 -26.04 12.05
CA ASN A 302 -6.63 -26.49 12.21
C ASN A 302 -5.69 -25.82 11.23
N ARG A 303 -5.11 -24.69 11.61
CA ARG A 303 -3.75 -24.23 11.27
C ARG A 303 -3.40 -22.83 11.80
N ILE A 304 -3.55 -22.63 13.11
CA ILE A 304 -2.87 -21.52 13.77
C ILE A 304 -2.02 -22.13 14.89
N GLN A 305 -0.99 -22.84 14.52
CA GLN A 305 0.16 -23.10 15.39
C GLN A 305 1.38 -23.24 14.50
N GLY A 306 2.31 -22.28 14.62
CA GLY A 306 3.70 -22.42 14.23
C GLY A 306 4.07 -21.89 12.85
N LEU A 307 4.12 -20.58 12.67
CA LEU A 307 5.02 -19.95 11.70
C LEU A 307 5.88 -18.93 12.44
N SER A 308 7.18 -19.18 12.44
CA SER A 308 8.18 -18.34 13.05
C SER A 308 8.41 -17.06 12.24
N GLN A 309 8.97 -16.06 12.89
CA GLN A 309 9.28 -14.72 12.38
C GLN A 309 10.24 -14.71 11.17
N THR A 310 10.69 -15.87 10.70
CA THR A 310 11.69 -16.02 9.63
C THR A 310 11.11 -16.18 8.22
N ASP A 311 9.81 -16.45 8.07
CA ASP A 311 9.22 -16.74 6.75
C ASP A 311 8.73 -15.49 5.98
N PHE A 312 8.91 -14.30 6.54
CA PHE A 312 8.40 -13.04 5.98
C PHE A 312 9.42 -12.24 5.15
N ASP A 313 10.65 -12.70 5.03
CA ASP A 313 11.71 -12.00 4.29
C ASP A 313 11.79 -12.36 2.79
N GLN A 314 10.82 -13.07 2.24
CA GLN A 314 10.89 -13.56 0.85
C GLN A 314 9.89 -12.93 -0.14
N PHE A 315 9.23 -11.81 0.20
CA PHE A 315 8.40 -11.13 -0.82
C PHE A 315 8.56 -9.63 -0.79
#